data_9044bb6f59452c9a5a942df44b0eb8eb
#
_entry.id   9044bb6f59452c9a5a942df44b0eb8eb
#
_cell.length_a   1.000
_cell.length_b   1.000
_cell.length_c   1.000
_cell.angle_alpha   90.00
_cell.angle_beta   90.00
_cell.angle_gamma   90.00
#
_symmetry.space_group_name_H-M   'P 1'
#
loop_
_entity.id
_entity.type
_entity.pdbx_description
1 polymer ?
#
loop_
_entity_poly.entity_id
_entity_poly.type
_entity_poly.pdbx_seq_one_letter_code
_entity_poly.pdbx_strand_id
1 'polypeptide(L)'
;MEHTAILIDNSVNTNKLANGLLNNVFKEIYLKPQNTLLFSTQTIDHFIDLEERLEQKIINKNSAQPLKTMSSGERKKLLLEYQLTHNPETMILVNPYDNLDAATQRYLKDKLTQISTKISIIEILTRFKDASTFIDQHYNYKDGKLVPFVKEDQNKLQLSIAPIPQPIDKPALPKELVIFNEVSVSYCSKKVLNNICWEIKPNTFWQLIGPNGSGKSTLLNMITGDNPMGYGQDLCLFGAKKGSGESVWDIKKKIGYFSPHMVDKFAGYHSLEHMLISGIHDSVGLYTIPTVMQKNQAKKWLHLLGMEHRAQEHFRNLSNGDKRLIMTARAMIKHPPLLILDEPTVGLDDSSTNFFVALVNAYSKQSKSAILYVNHRPEPGLEPQFTYELLPSNQGSYGVES
;
A
#
# COMPACT_ATOMS: atom_id res chain seq x y z
N MET A 1 -17.65 -27.34 10.64
CA MET A 1 -18.28 -26.12 10.10
C MET A 1 -17.65 -25.86 8.75
N GLU A 2 -18.37 -25.38 7.77
CA GLU A 2 -17.80 -25.06 6.46
C GLU A 2 -17.21 -23.65 6.47
N HIS A 3 -15.99 -23.51 5.98
CA HIS A 3 -15.30 -22.25 5.85
C HIS A 3 -14.98 -21.95 4.39
N THR A 4 -15.25 -20.74 3.97
CA THR A 4 -15.18 -20.38 2.55
C THR A 4 -14.31 -19.14 2.35
N ALA A 5 -13.43 -19.15 1.35
CA ALA A 5 -12.78 -17.96 0.84
C ALA A 5 -13.35 -17.58 -0.54
N ILE A 6 -13.66 -16.32 -0.72
CA ILE A 6 -14.09 -15.73 -1.99
C ILE A 6 -13.01 -14.77 -2.46
N LEU A 7 -12.36 -15.12 -3.55
CA LEU A 7 -11.33 -14.28 -4.17
C LEU A 7 -11.98 -13.30 -5.14
N ILE A 8 -11.58 -12.05 -5.03
CA ILE A 8 -12.09 -10.94 -5.81
C ILE A 8 -10.94 -10.16 -6.45
N ASP A 9 -11.20 -9.55 -7.59
CA ASP A 9 -10.33 -8.54 -8.16
C ASP A 9 -10.65 -7.13 -7.62
N ASN A 10 -9.79 -6.16 -7.91
CA ASN A 10 -9.92 -4.78 -7.43
C ASN A 10 -11.09 -4.00 -8.04
N SER A 11 -11.77 -4.53 -9.05
CA SER A 11 -12.96 -3.90 -9.66
C SER A 11 -14.24 -4.20 -8.90
N VAL A 12 -14.23 -5.24 -8.05
CA VAL A 12 -15.41 -5.73 -7.33
C VAL A 12 -15.78 -4.79 -6.18
N ASN A 13 -17.04 -4.39 -6.15
CA ASN A 13 -17.60 -3.68 -4.99
C ASN A 13 -17.86 -4.69 -3.87
N THR A 14 -16.97 -4.71 -2.87
CA THR A 14 -17.02 -5.63 -1.72
C THR A 14 -18.30 -5.51 -0.91
N ASN A 15 -18.87 -4.29 -0.80
CA ASN A 15 -20.11 -4.07 -0.07
C ASN A 15 -21.31 -4.69 -0.78
N LYS A 16 -21.35 -4.58 -2.12
CA LYS A 16 -22.40 -5.21 -2.92
C LYS A 16 -22.30 -6.74 -2.82
N LEU A 17 -21.10 -7.29 -2.83
CA LEU A 17 -20.87 -8.73 -2.67
C LEU A 17 -21.28 -9.19 -1.26
N ALA A 18 -20.84 -8.51 -0.19
CA ALA A 18 -21.21 -8.85 1.18
C ALA A 18 -22.73 -8.79 1.41
N ASN A 19 -23.38 -7.76 0.89
CA ASN A 19 -24.84 -7.66 0.93
C ASN A 19 -25.53 -8.77 0.10
N GLY A 20 -24.96 -9.16 -1.03
CA GLY A 20 -25.45 -10.30 -1.81
C GLY A 20 -25.38 -11.62 -1.04
N LEU A 21 -24.30 -11.84 -0.28
CA LEU A 21 -24.18 -13.00 0.61
C LEU A 21 -25.22 -12.96 1.73
N LEU A 22 -25.38 -11.83 2.42
CA LEU A 22 -26.38 -11.66 3.49
C LEU A 22 -27.80 -11.87 3.00
N ASN A 23 -28.11 -11.53 1.75
CA ASN A 23 -29.42 -11.73 1.13
C ASN A 23 -29.57 -13.10 0.42
N ASN A 24 -28.61 -14.01 0.60
CA ASN A 24 -28.60 -15.36 -0.03
C ASN A 24 -28.80 -15.33 -1.54
N VAL A 25 -28.16 -14.37 -2.23
CA VAL A 25 -28.22 -14.27 -3.71
C VAL A 25 -27.44 -15.41 -4.38
N PHE A 26 -26.44 -15.94 -3.69
CA PHE A 26 -25.55 -17.01 -4.20
C PHE A 26 -26.02 -18.36 -3.68
N LYS A 27 -26.29 -19.29 -4.61
CA LYS A 27 -26.81 -20.63 -4.28
C LYS A 27 -25.77 -21.53 -3.61
N GLU A 28 -24.48 -21.20 -3.81
CA GLU A 28 -23.34 -21.96 -3.29
C GLU A 28 -23.12 -21.74 -1.79
N ILE A 29 -23.63 -20.64 -1.24
CA ILE A 29 -23.44 -20.27 0.16
C ILE A 29 -24.79 -19.85 0.73
N TYR A 30 -25.26 -20.59 1.73
CA TYR A 30 -26.48 -20.24 2.44
C TYR A 30 -26.18 -19.71 3.85
N LEU A 31 -26.73 -18.54 4.18
CA LEU A 31 -26.53 -17.87 5.45
C LEU A 31 -27.84 -17.63 6.18
N LYS A 32 -27.77 -17.56 7.50
CA LYS A 32 -28.84 -17.03 8.37
C LYS A 32 -28.52 -15.56 8.68
N PRO A 33 -29.13 -14.59 7.98
CA PRO A 33 -28.74 -13.18 8.09
C PRO A 33 -28.81 -12.64 9.52
N GLN A 34 -29.75 -13.11 10.32
CA GLN A 34 -29.96 -12.65 11.71
C GLN A 34 -28.79 -13.00 12.64
N ASN A 35 -28.03 -14.06 12.31
CA ASN A 35 -26.93 -14.56 13.12
C ASN A 35 -25.55 -14.39 12.40
N THR A 36 -25.54 -13.54 11.36
CA THR A 36 -24.33 -13.28 10.55
C THR A 36 -23.83 -11.86 10.80
N LEU A 37 -22.56 -11.70 11.12
CA LEU A 37 -21.92 -10.40 11.33
C LEU A 37 -20.89 -10.10 10.23
N LEU A 38 -20.84 -8.82 9.83
CA LEU A 38 -19.91 -8.32 8.83
C LEU A 38 -18.71 -7.64 9.50
N PHE A 39 -17.53 -8.20 9.32
CA PHE A 39 -16.27 -7.62 9.73
C PHE A 39 -15.60 -6.93 8.53
N SER A 40 -15.64 -5.60 8.48
CA SER A 40 -15.11 -4.82 7.37
C SER A 40 -14.63 -3.44 7.84
N THR A 41 -13.85 -2.76 7.01
CA THR A 41 -13.45 -1.36 7.26
C THR A 41 -14.68 -0.46 7.32
N GLN A 42 -15.69 -0.69 6.46
CA GLN A 42 -16.93 0.07 6.48
C GLN A 42 -17.70 -0.09 7.80
N THR A 43 -17.68 -1.28 8.39
CA THR A 43 -18.28 -1.49 9.73
C THR A 43 -17.55 -0.66 10.79
N ILE A 44 -16.22 -0.57 10.70
CA ILE A 44 -15.41 0.29 11.58
C ILE A 44 -15.78 1.77 11.39
N ASP A 45 -15.85 2.22 10.14
CA ASP A 45 -16.19 3.62 9.80
C ASP A 45 -17.59 3.98 10.30
N HIS A 46 -18.55 3.06 10.21
CA HIS A 46 -19.87 3.23 10.79
C HIS A 46 -19.82 3.43 12.32
N PHE A 47 -19.02 2.66 13.04
CA PHE A 47 -18.85 2.84 14.49
C PHE A 47 -18.10 4.13 14.85
N ILE A 48 -17.16 4.58 14.03
CA ILE A 48 -16.52 5.89 14.19
C ILE A 48 -17.56 7.01 14.05
N ASP A 49 -18.39 6.95 13.00
CA ASP A 49 -19.44 7.93 12.75
C ASP A 49 -20.49 7.95 13.91
N LEU A 50 -20.87 6.80 14.41
CA LEU A 50 -21.75 6.69 15.58
C LEU A 50 -21.09 7.29 16.84
N GLU A 51 -19.82 7.00 17.10
CA GLU A 51 -19.08 7.58 18.24
C GLU A 51 -19.03 9.10 18.16
N GLU A 52 -18.77 9.66 16.96
CA GLU A 52 -18.72 11.11 16.73
C GLU A 52 -20.10 11.78 16.87
N ARG A 53 -21.18 11.13 16.39
CA ARG A 53 -22.53 11.71 16.43
C ARG A 53 -23.21 11.59 17.79
N LEU A 54 -23.01 10.47 18.47
CA LEU A 54 -23.72 10.16 19.72
C LEU A 54 -22.88 10.49 20.96
N GLU A 55 -21.59 10.87 20.77
CA GLU A 55 -20.62 11.04 21.87
C GLU A 55 -20.54 9.82 22.80
N GLN A 56 -20.91 8.62 22.28
CA GLN A 56 -20.96 7.38 23.02
C GLN A 56 -20.02 6.34 22.42
N LYS A 57 -19.16 5.77 23.27
CA LYS A 57 -18.25 4.68 22.88
C LYS A 57 -19.00 3.37 22.87
N ILE A 58 -19.25 2.80 21.68
CA ILE A 58 -20.00 1.55 21.51
C ILE A 58 -19.07 0.34 21.62
N ILE A 59 -18.02 0.28 20.78
CA ILE A 59 -17.11 -0.87 20.74
C ILE A 59 -15.86 -0.67 21.63
N ASN A 60 -15.63 0.55 22.09
CA ASN A 60 -14.42 0.94 22.84
C ASN A 60 -14.77 1.48 24.23
N LYS A 61 -15.73 0.83 24.93
CA LYS A 61 -16.26 1.32 26.23
C LYS A 61 -15.17 1.49 27.31
N ASN A 62 -14.12 0.70 27.29
CA ASN A 62 -13.10 0.65 28.34
C ASN A 62 -11.84 1.48 28.01
N SER A 63 -11.76 2.14 26.87
CA SER A 63 -10.62 2.97 26.49
C SER A 63 -10.92 4.47 26.56
N ALA A 64 -9.97 5.26 27.05
CA ALA A 64 -10.06 6.72 26.99
C ALA A 64 -9.90 7.25 25.56
N GLN A 65 -9.18 6.52 24.68
CA GLN A 65 -8.86 6.95 23.33
C GLN A 65 -10.05 6.81 22.38
N PRO A 66 -10.39 7.85 21.56
CA PRO A 66 -11.41 7.75 20.53
C PRO A 66 -11.03 6.75 19.44
N LEU A 67 -12.02 6.01 18.90
CA LEU A 67 -11.82 5.01 17.86
C LEU A 67 -11.11 5.58 16.62
N LYS A 68 -11.45 6.81 16.21
CA LYS A 68 -10.84 7.52 15.09
C LYS A 68 -9.33 7.72 15.22
N THR A 69 -8.79 7.84 16.43
CA THR A 69 -7.36 8.09 16.68
C THR A 69 -6.54 6.81 16.84
N MET A 70 -7.20 5.65 16.89
CA MET A 70 -6.55 4.34 16.99
C MET A 70 -5.94 3.90 15.66
N SER A 71 -4.90 3.07 15.72
CA SER A 71 -4.34 2.41 14.56
C SER A 71 -5.34 1.45 13.90
N SER A 72 -5.15 1.14 12.62
CA SER A 72 -5.98 0.18 11.89
C SER A 72 -6.05 -1.19 12.58
N GLY A 73 -4.94 -1.63 13.14
CA GLY A 73 -4.86 -2.90 13.88
C GLY A 73 -5.66 -2.90 15.17
N GLU A 74 -5.56 -1.83 15.97
CA GLU A 74 -6.34 -1.67 17.21
C GLU A 74 -7.83 -1.65 16.93
N ARG A 75 -8.27 -0.89 15.91
CA ARG A 75 -9.67 -0.85 15.48
C ARG A 75 -10.21 -2.23 15.09
N LYS A 76 -9.43 -2.99 14.29
CA LYS A 76 -9.83 -4.33 13.85
C LYS A 76 -9.90 -5.31 15.04
N LYS A 77 -8.95 -5.26 15.97
CA LYS A 77 -9.00 -6.08 17.20
C LYS A 77 -10.26 -5.80 18.03
N LEU A 78 -10.54 -4.52 18.29
CA LEU A 78 -11.72 -4.12 19.05
C LEU A 78 -13.02 -4.52 18.36
N LEU A 79 -13.13 -4.33 17.03
CA LEU A 79 -14.31 -4.75 16.29
C LEU A 79 -14.51 -6.27 16.40
N LEU A 80 -13.45 -7.07 16.25
CA LEU A 80 -13.53 -8.53 16.37
C LEU A 80 -14.01 -8.93 17.77
N GLU A 81 -13.40 -8.38 18.82
CA GLU A 81 -13.78 -8.66 20.21
C GLU A 81 -15.23 -8.28 20.48
N TYR A 82 -15.66 -7.11 20.05
CA TYR A 82 -17.05 -6.65 20.18
C TYR A 82 -18.03 -7.60 19.47
N GLN A 83 -17.74 -7.98 18.21
CA GLN A 83 -18.60 -8.87 17.45
C GLN A 83 -18.72 -10.26 18.08
N LEU A 84 -17.65 -10.77 18.67
CA LEU A 84 -17.67 -12.06 19.37
C LEU A 84 -18.55 -12.06 20.62
N THR A 85 -18.79 -10.90 21.27
CA THR A 85 -19.74 -10.83 22.41
C THR A 85 -21.18 -11.10 21.99
N HIS A 86 -21.51 -11.00 20.70
CA HIS A 86 -22.85 -11.26 20.16
C HIS A 86 -23.08 -12.72 19.77
N ASN A 87 -22.09 -13.60 19.98
CA ASN A 87 -22.15 -15.03 19.65
C ASN A 87 -22.69 -15.32 18.24
N PRO A 88 -22.09 -14.79 17.16
CA PRO A 88 -22.57 -15.02 15.81
C PRO A 88 -22.40 -16.50 15.39
N GLU A 89 -23.33 -17.02 14.58
CA GLU A 89 -23.15 -18.33 13.92
C GLU A 89 -22.20 -18.22 12.73
N THR A 90 -22.20 -17.07 12.04
CA THR A 90 -21.36 -16.84 10.86
C THR A 90 -20.72 -15.45 10.91
N MET A 91 -19.50 -15.33 10.42
CA MET A 91 -18.82 -14.05 10.20
C MET A 91 -18.36 -13.93 8.75
N ILE A 92 -18.68 -12.81 8.11
CA ILE A 92 -18.15 -12.43 6.81
C ILE A 92 -17.01 -11.44 7.05
N LEU A 93 -15.79 -11.80 6.65
CA LEU A 93 -14.58 -11.00 6.84
C LEU A 93 -14.13 -10.42 5.51
N VAL A 94 -14.13 -9.08 5.37
CA VAL A 94 -13.70 -8.40 4.15
C VAL A 94 -12.29 -7.88 4.34
N ASN A 95 -11.33 -8.45 3.62
CA ASN A 95 -9.91 -8.11 3.66
C ASN A 95 -9.42 -7.92 5.11
N PRO A 96 -9.56 -8.92 5.99
CA PRO A 96 -9.30 -8.76 7.42
C PRO A 96 -7.85 -8.37 7.73
N TYR A 97 -6.92 -8.73 6.85
CA TYR A 97 -5.47 -8.57 7.08
C TYR A 97 -4.86 -7.32 6.43
N ASP A 98 -5.65 -6.54 5.67
CA ASP A 98 -5.15 -5.33 5.00
C ASP A 98 -4.74 -4.24 6.00
N ASN A 99 -3.65 -3.53 5.69
CA ASN A 99 -3.10 -2.42 6.47
C ASN A 99 -2.68 -2.80 7.91
N LEU A 100 -2.26 -4.04 8.11
CA LEU A 100 -1.82 -4.55 9.41
C LEU A 100 -0.35 -4.95 9.39
N ASP A 101 0.35 -4.68 10.47
CA ASP A 101 1.68 -5.22 10.69
C ASP A 101 1.66 -6.74 10.93
N ALA A 102 2.83 -7.38 10.82
CA ALA A 102 2.97 -8.83 10.94
C ALA A 102 2.49 -9.37 12.29
N ALA A 103 2.69 -8.62 13.38
CA ALA A 103 2.27 -9.03 14.73
C ALA A 103 0.74 -9.03 14.86
N THR A 104 0.09 -7.97 14.37
CA THR A 104 -1.37 -7.87 14.37
C THR A 104 -2.03 -8.87 13.42
N GLN A 105 -1.43 -9.12 12.25
CA GLN A 105 -1.90 -10.16 11.33
C GLN A 105 -1.84 -11.54 11.98
N ARG A 106 -0.73 -11.88 12.65
CA ARG A 106 -0.57 -13.14 13.38
C ARG A 106 -1.64 -13.29 14.47
N TYR A 107 -1.82 -12.26 15.29
CA TYR A 107 -2.85 -12.25 16.32
C TYR A 107 -4.26 -12.52 15.74
N LEU A 108 -4.64 -11.85 14.64
CA LEU A 108 -5.95 -12.07 14.01
C LEU A 108 -6.07 -13.49 13.44
N LYS A 109 -5.02 -14.00 12.76
CA LYS A 109 -5.01 -15.36 12.23
C LYS A 109 -5.18 -16.41 13.33
N ASP A 110 -4.44 -16.28 14.44
CA ASP A 110 -4.54 -17.17 15.58
C ASP A 110 -5.93 -17.11 16.20
N LYS A 111 -6.48 -15.90 16.36
CA LYS A 111 -7.83 -15.72 16.93
C LYS A 111 -8.91 -16.29 16.02
N LEU A 112 -8.84 -16.04 14.71
CA LEU A 112 -9.77 -16.61 13.73
C LEU A 112 -9.68 -18.14 13.70
N THR A 113 -8.49 -18.72 13.79
CA THR A 113 -8.30 -20.17 13.90
C THR A 113 -8.94 -20.74 15.16
N GLN A 114 -8.85 -20.04 16.29
CA GLN A 114 -9.51 -20.49 17.53
C GLN A 114 -11.04 -20.49 17.43
N ILE A 115 -11.63 -19.45 16.81
CA ILE A 115 -13.08 -19.33 16.72
C ILE A 115 -13.68 -20.14 15.56
N SER A 116 -12.89 -20.54 14.55
CA SER A 116 -13.36 -21.35 13.42
C SER A 116 -13.96 -22.69 13.84
N THR A 117 -13.59 -23.19 15.02
CA THR A 117 -14.21 -24.41 15.61
C THR A 117 -15.68 -24.23 16.02
N LYS A 118 -16.13 -22.96 16.18
CA LYS A 118 -17.47 -22.65 16.71
C LYS A 118 -18.29 -21.73 15.80
N ILE A 119 -17.64 -20.99 14.92
CA ILE A 119 -18.25 -19.96 14.06
C ILE A 119 -17.88 -20.28 12.60
N SER A 120 -18.85 -20.30 11.70
CA SER A 120 -18.58 -20.41 10.26
C SER A 120 -17.96 -19.10 9.75
N ILE A 121 -16.89 -19.19 8.97
CA ILE A 121 -16.16 -18.03 8.51
C ILE A 121 -16.16 -17.98 6.98
N ILE A 122 -16.52 -16.80 6.45
CA ILE A 122 -16.42 -16.48 5.02
C ILE A 122 -15.44 -15.34 4.87
N GLU A 123 -14.32 -15.58 4.20
CA GLU A 123 -13.33 -14.57 3.89
C GLU A 123 -13.52 -14.04 2.47
N ILE A 124 -13.72 -12.74 2.30
CA ILE A 124 -13.66 -12.05 1.01
C ILE A 124 -12.26 -11.43 0.90
N LEU A 125 -11.45 -11.90 -0.04
CA LEU A 125 -10.03 -11.59 -0.12
C LEU A 125 -9.65 -11.14 -1.53
N THR A 126 -8.72 -10.20 -1.60
CA THR A 126 -8.09 -9.79 -2.87
C THR A 126 -6.87 -10.65 -3.22
N ARG A 127 -6.30 -11.38 -2.24
CA ARG A 127 -5.10 -12.22 -2.42
C ARG A 127 -5.31 -13.61 -1.86
N PHE A 128 -5.03 -14.63 -2.68
CA PHE A 128 -5.12 -16.02 -2.25
C PHE A 128 -4.19 -16.36 -1.06
N LYS A 129 -2.98 -15.79 -1.03
CA LYS A 129 -2.00 -16.02 0.04
C LYS A 129 -2.48 -15.55 1.43
N ASP A 130 -3.48 -14.67 1.47
CA ASP A 130 -4.01 -14.16 2.73
C ASP A 130 -5.12 -15.07 3.29
N ALA A 131 -5.63 -16.05 2.52
CA ALA A 131 -6.61 -17.00 3.01
C ALA A 131 -6.12 -17.75 4.25
N SER A 132 -7.01 -17.92 5.21
CA SER A 132 -6.73 -18.66 6.44
C SER A 132 -6.58 -20.15 6.15
N THR A 133 -5.72 -20.83 6.92
CA THR A 133 -5.38 -22.26 6.69
C THR A 133 -6.53 -23.22 6.97
N PHE A 134 -7.56 -22.78 7.70
CA PHE A 134 -8.75 -23.57 8.01
C PHE A 134 -9.86 -23.47 6.94
N ILE A 135 -9.64 -22.73 5.86
CA ILE A 135 -10.61 -22.60 4.78
C ILE A 135 -10.68 -23.89 3.97
N ASP A 136 -11.91 -24.42 3.81
CA ASP A 136 -12.18 -25.68 3.10
C ASP A 136 -12.52 -25.44 1.63
N GLN A 137 -13.24 -24.35 1.32
CA GLN A 137 -13.77 -24.05 0.00
C GLN A 137 -13.25 -22.72 -0.51
N HIS A 138 -12.86 -22.67 -1.78
CA HIS A 138 -12.35 -21.46 -2.41
C HIS A 138 -13.16 -21.17 -3.68
N TYR A 139 -13.63 -19.93 -3.82
CA TYR A 139 -14.33 -19.44 -4.99
C TYR A 139 -13.66 -18.19 -5.56
N ASN A 140 -13.79 -18.01 -6.87
CA ASN A 140 -13.57 -16.72 -7.53
C ASN A 140 -14.92 -16.03 -7.73
N TYR A 141 -15.02 -14.75 -7.47
CA TYR A 141 -16.18 -13.95 -7.86
C TYR A 141 -15.92 -13.31 -9.23
N LYS A 142 -16.63 -13.78 -10.26
CA LYS A 142 -16.53 -13.28 -11.64
C LYS A 142 -17.93 -13.06 -12.21
N ASP A 143 -18.14 -11.92 -12.86
CA ASP A 143 -19.41 -11.58 -13.57
C ASP A 143 -20.67 -11.79 -12.72
N GLY A 144 -20.60 -11.48 -11.44
CA GLY A 144 -21.74 -11.59 -10.52
C GLY A 144 -22.01 -13.01 -10.00
N LYS A 145 -21.11 -13.98 -10.24
CA LYS A 145 -21.26 -15.40 -9.86
C LYS A 145 -20.05 -15.89 -9.05
N LEU A 146 -20.29 -16.87 -8.18
CA LEU A 146 -19.25 -17.63 -7.53
C LEU A 146 -18.86 -18.82 -8.42
N VAL A 147 -17.58 -18.91 -8.78
CA VAL A 147 -17.01 -19.99 -9.58
C VAL A 147 -15.95 -20.70 -8.75
N PRO A 148 -15.92 -22.03 -8.68
CA PRO A 148 -14.88 -22.75 -7.94
C PRO A 148 -13.48 -22.23 -8.30
N PHE A 149 -12.65 -22.00 -7.30
CA PHE A 149 -11.27 -21.53 -7.51
C PHE A 149 -10.40 -22.69 -8.00
N VAL A 150 -9.81 -22.51 -9.14
CA VAL A 150 -8.77 -23.41 -9.64
C VAL A 150 -7.42 -22.71 -9.42
N LYS A 151 -6.58 -23.32 -8.61
CA LYS A 151 -5.23 -22.80 -8.38
C LYS A 151 -4.43 -22.94 -9.69
N GLU A 152 -4.32 -21.83 -10.41
CA GLU A 152 -3.38 -21.78 -11.53
C GLU A 152 -1.95 -21.80 -10.98
N ASP A 153 -1.07 -22.57 -11.61
CA ASP A 153 0.35 -22.62 -11.25
C ASP A 153 0.97 -21.23 -11.44
N GLN A 154 1.03 -20.46 -10.37
CA GLN A 154 1.59 -19.11 -10.37
C GLN A 154 3.09 -19.08 -10.74
N ASN A 155 3.75 -20.24 -10.73
CA ASN A 155 5.16 -20.39 -11.13
C ASN A 155 5.42 -20.25 -12.65
N LYS A 156 4.40 -20.08 -13.49
CA LYS A 156 4.56 -19.99 -14.96
C LYS A 156 4.38 -18.62 -15.58
N LEU A 157 3.91 -17.61 -14.86
CA LEU A 157 3.80 -16.25 -15.38
C LEU A 157 5.05 -15.45 -15.00
N GLN A 158 6.18 -15.71 -15.66
CA GLN A 158 7.16 -14.64 -15.89
C GLN A 158 6.46 -13.61 -16.78
N LEU A 159 5.83 -12.61 -16.14
CA LEU A 159 5.25 -11.48 -16.85
C LEU A 159 6.39 -10.76 -17.56
N SER A 160 6.49 -10.95 -18.88
CA SER A 160 7.42 -10.20 -19.70
C SER A 160 6.91 -8.77 -19.80
N ILE A 161 7.53 -7.87 -19.05
CA ILE A 161 7.27 -6.44 -19.15
C ILE A 161 7.97 -5.90 -20.39
N ALA A 162 7.24 -5.13 -21.21
CA ALA A 162 7.83 -4.41 -22.34
C ALA A 162 8.94 -3.46 -21.85
N PRO A 163 9.91 -3.07 -22.72
CA PRO A 163 10.99 -2.17 -22.32
C PRO A 163 10.49 -0.88 -21.67
N ILE A 164 11.11 -0.49 -20.57
CA ILE A 164 10.78 0.76 -19.86
C ILE A 164 11.07 1.96 -20.79
N PRO A 165 10.09 2.86 -21.02
CA PRO A 165 10.29 4.03 -21.88
C PRO A 165 11.41 4.92 -21.34
N GLN A 166 12.37 5.27 -22.17
CA GLN A 166 13.51 6.12 -21.78
C GLN A 166 13.02 7.54 -21.44
N PRO A 167 13.67 8.25 -20.50
CA PRO A 167 13.28 9.61 -20.12
C PRO A 167 13.46 10.59 -21.29
N ILE A 168 12.70 11.68 -21.28
CA ILE A 168 12.84 12.78 -22.27
C ILE A 168 14.22 13.43 -22.08
N ASP A 169 14.55 13.75 -20.84
CA ASP A 169 15.84 14.34 -20.47
C ASP A 169 16.60 13.34 -19.58
N LYS A 170 17.91 13.24 -19.78
CA LYS A 170 18.75 12.42 -18.89
C LYS A 170 18.99 13.18 -17.59
N PRO A 171 18.47 12.72 -16.45
CA PRO A 171 18.70 13.40 -15.19
C PRO A 171 20.17 13.36 -14.80
N ALA A 172 20.69 14.47 -14.27
CA ALA A 172 21.99 14.46 -13.62
C ALA A 172 21.90 13.60 -12.34
N LEU A 173 22.76 12.58 -12.26
CA LEU A 173 22.79 11.70 -11.08
C LEU A 173 23.90 12.17 -10.14
N PRO A 174 23.59 12.62 -8.92
CA PRO A 174 24.56 12.84 -7.87
C PRO A 174 25.30 11.53 -7.54
N LYS A 175 26.56 11.63 -7.10
CA LYS A 175 27.32 10.44 -6.66
C LYS A 175 26.72 9.78 -5.43
N GLU A 176 26.11 10.58 -4.55
CA GLU A 176 25.46 10.16 -3.31
C GLU A 176 24.04 10.70 -3.31
N LEU A 177 23.06 9.86 -2.97
CA LEU A 177 21.67 10.27 -2.94
C LEU A 177 21.19 10.60 -1.53
N VAL A 178 21.42 9.69 -0.57
CA VAL A 178 21.02 9.86 0.82
C VAL A 178 22.10 9.27 1.72
N ILE A 179 22.55 10.05 2.71
CA ILE A 179 23.45 9.57 3.76
C ILE A 179 22.91 10.01 5.10
N PHE A 180 22.59 9.03 5.94
CA PHE A 180 22.35 9.21 7.36
C PHE A 180 23.61 8.80 8.12
N ASN A 181 24.14 9.69 8.93
CA ASN A 181 25.29 9.41 9.78
C ASN A 181 24.91 9.67 11.24
N GLU A 182 24.72 8.59 12.01
CA GLU A 182 24.33 8.59 13.42
C GLU A 182 23.08 9.45 13.74
N VAL A 183 22.12 9.49 12.83
CA VAL A 183 20.93 10.33 12.94
C VAL A 183 19.96 9.77 13.98
N SER A 184 19.55 10.62 14.92
CA SER A 184 18.58 10.28 15.96
C SER A 184 17.42 11.27 15.99
N VAL A 185 16.18 10.76 16.15
CA VAL A 185 14.96 11.60 16.15
C VAL A 185 14.10 11.29 17.37
N SER A 186 13.67 12.35 18.05
CA SER A 186 12.76 12.29 19.18
C SER A 186 11.59 13.24 18.99
N TYR A 187 10.38 12.80 19.35
CA TYR A 187 9.19 13.63 19.42
C TYR A 187 8.75 13.73 20.88
N CYS A 188 8.69 14.94 21.40
CA CYS A 188 8.53 15.18 22.84
C CYS A 188 9.60 14.39 23.62
N SER A 189 9.23 13.51 24.52
CA SER A 189 10.15 12.66 25.28
C SER A 189 10.37 11.26 24.70
N LYS A 190 9.71 10.92 23.57
CA LYS A 190 9.80 9.60 22.95
C LYS A 190 10.82 9.58 21.83
N LYS A 191 11.90 8.82 21.98
CA LYS A 191 12.88 8.58 20.91
C LYS A 191 12.27 7.61 19.89
N VAL A 192 12.23 8.01 18.62
CA VAL A 192 11.64 7.23 17.50
C VAL A 192 12.75 6.55 16.70
N LEU A 193 13.82 7.27 16.37
CA LEU A 193 14.99 6.75 15.68
C LEU A 193 16.23 6.94 16.54
N ASN A 194 17.10 5.94 16.54
CA ASN A 194 18.31 5.92 17.34
C ASN A 194 19.52 5.53 16.49
N ASN A 195 20.43 6.48 16.32
CA ASN A 195 21.73 6.22 15.69
C ASN A 195 21.63 5.56 14.33
N ILE A 196 20.81 6.13 13.44
CA ILE A 196 20.62 5.61 12.08
C ILE A 196 21.85 5.94 11.25
N CYS A 197 22.50 4.88 10.73
CA CYS A 197 23.54 4.95 9.72
C CYS A 197 23.02 4.25 8.47
N TRP A 198 22.92 4.96 7.35
CA TRP A 198 22.41 4.38 6.10
C TRP A 198 22.85 5.20 4.90
N GLU A 199 23.34 4.53 3.86
CA GLU A 199 23.75 5.16 2.61
C GLU A 199 22.98 4.58 1.41
N ILE A 200 22.33 5.44 0.62
CA ILE A 200 21.65 5.07 -0.62
C ILE A 200 22.45 5.67 -1.80
N LYS A 201 22.99 4.80 -2.65
CA LYS A 201 23.73 5.16 -3.87
C LYS A 201 22.85 5.11 -5.11
N PRO A 202 23.22 5.82 -6.20
CA PRO A 202 22.55 5.64 -7.49
C PRO A 202 22.56 4.19 -7.95
N ASN A 203 21.51 3.80 -8.69
CA ASN A 203 21.38 2.46 -9.28
C ASN A 203 21.39 1.32 -8.23
N THR A 204 20.93 1.59 -7.02
CA THR A 204 20.71 0.57 -5.98
C THR A 204 19.23 0.34 -5.75
N PHE A 205 18.85 -0.89 -5.43
CA PHE A 205 17.48 -1.24 -5.09
C PHE A 205 17.42 -1.71 -3.63
N TRP A 206 16.82 -0.87 -2.80
CA TRP A 206 16.64 -1.09 -1.38
C TRP A 206 15.22 -1.47 -1.03
N GLN A 207 15.07 -2.41 -0.12
CA GLN A 207 13.83 -2.65 0.58
C GLN A 207 13.94 -2.16 2.03
N LEU A 208 13.05 -1.22 2.44
CA LEU A 208 12.93 -0.78 3.83
C LEU A 208 11.78 -1.53 4.49
N ILE A 209 12.07 -2.33 5.50
CA ILE A 209 11.09 -3.10 6.25
C ILE A 209 11.10 -2.73 7.74
N GLY A 210 10.03 -3.07 8.44
CA GLY A 210 9.89 -2.86 9.88
C GLY A 210 8.42 -2.79 10.30
N PRO A 211 8.11 -3.05 11.58
CA PRO A 211 6.74 -3.01 12.09
C PRO A 211 6.14 -1.60 12.04
N ASN A 212 4.82 -1.50 12.26
CA ASN A 212 4.16 -0.22 12.41
C ASN A 212 4.74 0.54 13.61
N GLY A 213 4.95 1.85 13.43
CA GLY A 213 5.56 2.69 14.47
C GLY A 213 7.07 2.56 14.62
N SER A 214 7.77 1.76 13.77
CA SER A 214 9.24 1.67 13.80
C SER A 214 9.97 2.91 13.26
N GLY A 215 9.26 3.91 12.71
CA GLY A 215 9.88 5.13 12.21
C GLY A 215 10.13 5.16 10.70
N LYS A 216 9.60 4.21 9.91
CA LYS A 216 9.72 4.21 8.43
C LYS A 216 9.27 5.54 7.83
N SER A 217 8.07 6.01 8.18
CA SER A 217 7.54 7.30 7.68
C SER A 217 8.38 8.49 8.17
N THR A 218 9.01 8.39 9.35
CA THR A 218 9.94 9.42 9.84
C THR A 218 11.17 9.49 8.93
N LEU A 219 11.79 8.36 8.59
CA LEU A 219 12.91 8.31 7.64
C LEU A 219 12.50 8.84 6.26
N LEU A 220 11.37 8.40 5.73
CA LEU A 220 10.87 8.87 4.43
C LEU A 220 10.67 10.39 4.42
N ASN A 221 10.04 10.95 5.45
CA ASN A 221 9.81 12.38 5.57
C ASN A 221 11.12 13.17 5.75
N MET A 222 12.17 12.58 6.31
CA MET A 222 13.50 13.19 6.34
C MET A 222 14.13 13.19 4.94
N ILE A 223 14.02 12.10 4.18
CA ILE A 223 14.53 11.99 2.80
C ILE A 223 13.80 12.96 1.87
N THR A 224 12.46 13.09 1.99
CA THR A 224 11.67 14.02 1.18
C THR A 224 11.81 15.47 1.61
N GLY A 225 12.47 15.73 2.74
CA GLY A 225 12.68 17.07 3.30
C GLY A 225 11.47 17.63 4.05
N ASP A 226 10.40 16.84 4.22
CA ASP A 226 9.18 17.26 4.92
C ASP A 226 9.30 17.25 6.44
N ASN A 227 10.28 16.53 6.99
CA ASN A 227 10.50 16.45 8.43
C ASN A 227 11.52 17.49 8.91
N PRO A 228 11.12 18.47 9.77
CA PRO A 228 12.04 19.48 10.28
C PRO A 228 13.14 18.90 11.19
N MET A 229 12.97 17.72 11.76
CA MET A 229 13.99 17.07 12.60
C MET A 229 15.24 16.62 11.82
N GLY A 230 15.25 16.75 10.48
CA GLY A 230 16.44 16.59 9.65
C GLY A 230 17.44 17.74 9.77
N TYR A 231 16.99 18.94 10.21
CA TYR A 231 17.90 20.06 10.41
C TYR A 231 18.78 19.83 11.65
N GLY A 232 20.06 20.20 11.53
CA GLY A 232 21.03 20.00 12.60
C GLY A 232 21.54 18.56 12.77
N GLN A 233 21.01 17.61 12.00
CA GLN A 233 21.50 16.23 11.94
C GLN A 233 22.62 16.09 10.89
N ASP A 234 23.38 15.02 10.99
CA ASP A 234 24.34 14.66 9.92
C ASP A 234 23.63 13.86 8.82
N LEU A 235 22.80 14.59 8.08
CA LEU A 235 22.00 14.11 6.97
C LEU A 235 22.41 14.82 5.67
N CYS A 236 22.87 14.03 4.69
CA CYS A 236 23.18 14.52 3.35
C CYS A 236 22.11 14.02 2.36
N LEU A 237 21.54 14.93 1.56
CA LEU A 237 20.56 14.63 0.53
C LEU A 237 21.06 15.14 -0.82
N PHE A 238 21.24 14.22 -1.77
CA PHE A 238 21.69 14.51 -3.13
C PHE A 238 22.98 15.34 -3.18
N GLY A 239 23.94 15.01 -2.30
CA GLY A 239 25.24 15.65 -2.22
C GLY A 239 25.26 16.98 -1.45
N ALA A 240 24.15 17.40 -0.83
CA ALA A 240 24.08 18.59 0.00
C ALA A 240 23.67 18.25 1.45
N LYS A 241 24.37 18.82 2.44
CA LYS A 241 23.96 18.64 3.84
C LYS A 241 22.63 19.31 4.10
N LYS A 242 21.70 18.63 4.80
CA LYS A 242 20.39 19.17 5.11
C LYS A 242 20.50 20.47 5.90
N GLY A 243 19.93 21.55 5.32
CA GLY A 243 20.00 22.91 5.90
C GLY A 243 21.14 23.75 5.35
N SER A 244 21.84 23.35 4.28
CA SER A 244 22.90 24.15 3.66
C SER A 244 22.38 25.18 2.63
N GLY A 245 21.04 25.36 2.54
CA GLY A 245 20.42 26.35 1.67
C GLY A 245 19.52 25.77 0.59
N GLU A 246 19.45 24.44 0.47
CA GLU A 246 18.54 23.76 -0.47
C GLU A 246 17.08 23.94 -0.03
N SER A 247 16.21 24.15 -1.01
CA SER A 247 14.75 24.17 -0.76
C SER A 247 14.19 22.74 -0.76
N VAL A 248 13.08 22.54 -0.05
CA VAL A 248 12.34 21.26 -0.09
C VAL A 248 11.92 20.90 -1.52
N TRP A 249 11.62 21.90 -2.34
CA TRP A 249 11.28 21.71 -3.75
C TRP A 249 12.43 21.17 -4.59
N ASP A 250 13.67 21.60 -4.31
CA ASP A 250 14.86 21.10 -5.02
C ASP A 250 15.13 19.63 -4.67
N ILE A 251 14.82 19.23 -3.44
CA ILE A 251 14.84 17.83 -3.03
C ILE A 251 13.73 17.05 -3.75
N LYS A 252 12.48 17.53 -3.71
CA LYS A 252 11.33 16.83 -4.30
C LYS A 252 11.43 16.65 -5.83
N LYS A 253 12.04 17.59 -6.55
CA LYS A 253 12.32 17.43 -7.98
C LYS A 253 13.21 16.22 -8.30
N LYS A 254 14.06 15.79 -7.38
CA LYS A 254 14.96 14.65 -7.53
C LYS A 254 14.34 13.32 -7.08
N ILE A 255 13.11 13.36 -6.55
CA ILE A 255 12.41 12.20 -6.02
C ILE A 255 11.16 11.92 -6.85
N GLY A 256 10.97 10.65 -7.25
CA GLY A 256 9.67 10.12 -7.63
C GLY A 256 9.05 9.48 -6.40
N TYR A 257 7.87 9.94 -5.99
CA TYR A 257 7.25 9.45 -4.77
C TYR A 257 5.86 8.90 -5.04
N PHE A 258 5.59 7.72 -4.52
CA PHE A 258 4.26 7.13 -4.49
C PHE A 258 3.93 6.58 -3.11
N SER A 259 2.74 6.90 -2.61
CA SER A 259 2.09 6.22 -1.49
C SER A 259 0.58 6.11 -1.76
N PRO A 260 -0.13 5.13 -1.15
CA PRO A 260 -1.58 4.96 -1.35
C PRO A 260 -2.40 6.21 -1.05
N HIS A 261 -2.03 6.99 -0.04
CA HIS A 261 -2.72 8.24 0.33
C HIS A 261 -2.66 9.33 -0.75
N MET A 262 -1.74 9.22 -1.72
CA MET A 262 -1.70 10.18 -2.83
C MET A 262 -2.86 10.00 -3.80
N VAL A 263 -3.41 8.79 -3.92
CA VAL A 263 -4.53 8.51 -4.82
C VAL A 263 -5.71 9.43 -4.52
N ASP A 264 -5.99 9.67 -3.24
CA ASP A 264 -7.12 10.51 -2.81
C ASP A 264 -6.90 12.00 -3.07
N LYS A 265 -5.64 12.44 -3.12
CA LYS A 265 -5.28 13.85 -3.42
C LYS A 265 -5.54 14.23 -4.88
N PHE A 266 -5.60 13.25 -5.78
CA PHE A 266 -5.83 13.46 -7.22
C PHE A 266 -7.31 13.26 -7.59
N ALA A 267 -8.21 13.87 -6.84
CA ALA A 267 -9.66 13.79 -7.05
C ALA A 267 -10.18 14.56 -8.29
N GLY A 268 -9.30 15.27 -9.03
CA GLY A 268 -9.67 16.07 -10.20
C GLY A 268 -10.06 15.25 -11.44
N TYR A 269 -10.57 15.97 -12.45
CA TYR A 269 -10.99 15.42 -13.75
C TYR A 269 -9.82 15.26 -14.73
N HIS A 270 -8.68 14.75 -14.26
CA HIS A 270 -7.51 14.54 -15.10
C HIS A 270 -7.63 13.23 -15.88
N SER A 271 -7.29 13.25 -17.17
CA SER A 271 -7.14 12.03 -17.97
C SER A 271 -5.90 11.24 -17.55
N LEU A 272 -5.80 9.96 -17.93
CA LEU A 272 -4.63 9.15 -17.64
C LEU A 272 -3.37 9.74 -18.26
N GLU A 273 -3.47 10.27 -19.49
CA GLU A 273 -2.38 10.97 -20.16
C GLU A 273 -1.91 12.17 -19.32
N HIS A 274 -2.85 13.01 -18.85
CA HIS A 274 -2.53 14.16 -18.02
C HIS A 274 -1.92 13.78 -16.67
N MET A 275 -2.41 12.69 -16.09
CA MET A 275 -1.85 12.16 -14.83
C MET A 275 -0.37 11.78 -14.99
N LEU A 276 -0.01 11.08 -16.06
CA LEU A 276 1.38 10.72 -16.32
C LEU A 276 2.25 11.94 -16.60
N ILE A 277 1.79 12.86 -17.46
CA ILE A 277 2.54 14.09 -17.77
C ILE A 277 2.75 14.95 -16.52
N SER A 278 1.78 15.01 -15.60
CA SER A 278 1.92 15.73 -14.33
C SER A 278 3.11 15.22 -13.47
N GLY A 279 3.52 13.95 -13.66
CA GLY A 279 4.70 13.39 -13.02
C GLY A 279 6.03 13.97 -13.51
N ILE A 280 6.08 14.46 -14.76
CA ILE A 280 7.25 15.15 -15.30
C ILE A 280 7.41 16.53 -14.62
N HIS A 281 6.30 17.16 -14.23
CA HIS A 281 6.26 18.49 -13.62
C HIS A 281 6.18 18.48 -12.08
N ASP A 282 6.12 17.32 -11.45
CA ASP A 282 5.93 17.15 -10.00
C ASP A 282 4.69 17.87 -9.44
N SER A 283 3.65 18.04 -10.25
CA SER A 283 2.44 18.79 -9.90
C SER A 283 1.24 17.89 -9.64
N VAL A 284 0.31 18.33 -8.78
CA VAL A 284 -0.99 17.67 -8.56
C VAL A 284 -1.91 18.07 -9.71
N GLY A 285 -1.82 17.35 -10.84
CA GLY A 285 -2.54 17.66 -12.08
C GLY A 285 -1.69 18.43 -13.09
N LEU A 286 -2.21 18.58 -14.30
CA LEU A 286 -1.52 19.26 -15.41
C LEU A 286 -2.08 20.66 -15.58
N TYR A 287 -1.24 21.67 -15.38
CA TYR A 287 -1.60 23.09 -15.47
C TYR A 287 -0.95 23.80 -16.66
N THR A 288 -0.15 23.08 -17.43
CA THR A 288 0.53 23.61 -18.62
C THR A 288 0.09 22.83 -19.86
N ILE A 289 0.18 23.45 -21.03
CA ILE A 289 -0.08 22.78 -22.30
C ILE A 289 1.06 21.79 -22.55
N PRO A 290 0.78 20.47 -22.65
CA PRO A 290 1.81 19.47 -22.82
C PRO A 290 2.45 19.54 -24.22
N THR A 291 3.75 19.36 -24.27
CA THR A 291 4.49 19.26 -25.55
C THR A 291 4.20 17.91 -26.24
N VAL A 292 4.48 17.86 -27.55
CA VAL A 292 4.36 16.60 -28.31
C VAL A 292 5.24 15.48 -27.72
N MET A 293 6.43 15.83 -27.23
CA MET A 293 7.35 14.86 -26.62
C MET A 293 6.76 14.28 -25.32
N GLN A 294 6.15 15.13 -24.48
CA GLN A 294 5.50 14.69 -23.24
C GLN A 294 4.30 13.79 -23.51
N LYS A 295 3.46 14.11 -24.50
CA LYS A 295 2.34 13.26 -24.91
C LYS A 295 2.83 11.89 -25.44
N ASN A 296 3.86 11.88 -26.26
CA ASN A 296 4.46 10.64 -26.77
C ASN A 296 5.05 9.80 -25.63
N GLN A 297 5.66 10.44 -24.63
CA GLN A 297 6.18 9.74 -23.46
C GLN A 297 5.04 9.12 -22.65
N ALA A 298 3.99 9.87 -22.36
CA ALA A 298 2.81 9.34 -21.66
C ALA A 298 2.15 8.17 -22.42
N LYS A 299 2.05 8.28 -23.77
CA LYS A 299 1.52 7.20 -24.61
C LYS A 299 2.34 5.92 -24.48
N LYS A 300 3.69 6.00 -24.49
CA LYS A 300 4.57 4.82 -24.29
C LYS A 300 4.36 4.18 -22.92
N TRP A 301 4.21 4.97 -21.86
CA TRP A 301 3.92 4.46 -20.52
C TRP A 301 2.53 3.82 -20.44
N LEU A 302 1.50 4.43 -21.05
CA LEU A 302 0.17 3.83 -21.12
C LEU A 302 0.17 2.51 -21.90
N HIS A 303 0.95 2.43 -22.99
CA HIS A 303 1.15 1.18 -23.73
C HIS A 303 1.79 0.10 -22.86
N LEU A 304 2.86 0.45 -22.11
CA LEU A 304 3.52 -0.45 -21.16
C LEU A 304 2.54 -1.01 -20.11
N LEU A 305 1.59 -0.18 -19.65
CA LEU A 305 0.57 -0.56 -18.66
C LEU A 305 -0.65 -1.28 -19.28
N GLY A 306 -0.70 -1.43 -20.63
CA GLY A 306 -1.87 -1.97 -21.31
C GLY A 306 -3.09 -1.03 -21.32
N MET A 307 -2.89 0.26 -21.03
CA MET A 307 -3.97 1.25 -20.85
C MET A 307 -4.01 2.31 -21.97
N GLU A 308 -3.35 2.07 -23.11
CA GLU A 308 -3.26 3.05 -24.22
C GLU A 308 -4.65 3.46 -24.74
N HIS A 309 -5.58 2.51 -24.85
CA HIS A 309 -6.95 2.75 -25.30
C HIS A 309 -7.79 3.57 -24.32
N ARG A 310 -7.33 3.72 -23.07
CA ARG A 310 -7.97 4.46 -21.98
C ARG A 310 -7.32 5.84 -21.72
N ALA A 311 -6.43 6.32 -22.60
CA ALA A 311 -5.62 7.51 -22.38
C ALA A 311 -6.42 8.76 -21.97
N GLN A 312 -7.65 8.91 -22.51
CA GLN A 312 -8.55 10.04 -22.24
C GLN A 312 -9.57 9.74 -21.13
N GLU A 313 -9.56 8.54 -20.57
CA GLU A 313 -10.42 8.21 -19.42
C GLU A 313 -10.01 9.03 -18.20
N HIS A 314 -11.00 9.40 -17.37
CA HIS A 314 -10.73 10.13 -16.14
C HIS A 314 -10.16 9.21 -15.06
N PHE A 315 -9.04 9.61 -14.46
CA PHE A 315 -8.36 8.88 -13.38
C PHE A 315 -9.30 8.46 -12.25
N ARG A 316 -10.25 9.30 -11.87
CA ARG A 316 -11.23 8.98 -10.79
C ARG A 316 -12.08 7.75 -11.07
N ASN A 317 -12.32 7.42 -12.35
CA ASN A 317 -13.18 6.31 -12.76
C ASN A 317 -12.47 4.95 -12.72
N LEU A 318 -11.14 4.96 -12.54
CA LEU A 318 -10.34 3.74 -12.50
C LEU A 318 -10.62 2.90 -11.24
N SER A 319 -10.37 1.60 -11.35
CA SER A 319 -10.23 0.71 -10.19
C SER A 319 -9.07 1.18 -9.28
N ASN A 320 -9.08 0.79 -8.01
CA ASN A 320 -7.98 1.13 -7.11
C ASN A 320 -6.63 0.57 -7.57
N GLY A 321 -6.63 -0.63 -8.18
CA GLY A 321 -5.44 -1.23 -8.77
C GLY A 321 -4.86 -0.38 -9.91
N ASP A 322 -5.70 -0.01 -10.88
CA ASP A 322 -5.32 0.84 -12.02
C ASP A 322 -4.82 2.21 -11.56
N LYS A 323 -5.50 2.83 -10.59
CA LYS A 323 -5.07 4.11 -10.00
C LYS A 323 -3.64 4.03 -9.46
N ARG A 324 -3.32 2.95 -8.74
CA ARG A 324 -1.98 2.75 -8.19
C ARG A 324 -0.93 2.51 -9.27
N LEU A 325 -1.25 1.73 -10.30
CA LEU A 325 -0.36 1.54 -11.44
C LEU A 325 -0.06 2.86 -12.15
N ILE A 326 -1.08 3.67 -12.44
CA ILE A 326 -0.91 5.00 -13.05
C ILE A 326 -0.07 5.92 -12.16
N MET A 327 -0.33 5.95 -10.84
CA MET A 327 0.43 6.79 -9.91
C MET A 327 1.89 6.33 -9.76
N THR A 328 2.13 5.03 -9.83
CA THR A 328 3.49 4.48 -9.84
C THR A 328 4.23 4.85 -11.11
N ALA A 329 3.60 4.66 -12.28
CA ALA A 329 4.18 5.09 -13.56
C ALA A 329 4.41 6.61 -13.60
N ARG A 330 3.52 7.39 -13.00
CA ARG A 330 3.69 8.84 -12.81
C ARG A 330 4.94 9.17 -11.99
N ALA A 331 5.25 8.41 -10.93
CA ALA A 331 6.47 8.58 -10.14
C ALA A 331 7.73 8.16 -10.92
N MET A 332 7.60 7.21 -11.85
CA MET A 332 8.70 6.64 -12.65
C MET A 332 9.01 7.46 -13.92
N ILE A 333 8.03 8.13 -14.53
CA ILE A 333 8.09 8.67 -15.91
C ILE A 333 9.26 9.64 -16.16
N LYS A 334 9.66 10.42 -15.15
CA LYS A 334 10.80 11.35 -15.24
C LYS A 334 12.16 10.70 -14.96
N HIS A 335 12.20 9.40 -14.63
CA HIS A 335 13.40 8.67 -14.17
C HIS A 335 14.15 9.43 -13.07
N PRO A 336 13.53 9.66 -11.91
CA PRO A 336 14.13 10.45 -10.84
C PRO A 336 15.40 9.78 -10.32
N PRO A 337 16.39 10.54 -9.81
CA PRO A 337 17.54 9.97 -9.11
C PRO A 337 17.15 8.97 -8.00
N LEU A 338 16.08 9.25 -7.24
CA LEU A 338 15.53 8.37 -6.21
C LEU A 338 14.03 8.15 -6.44
N LEU A 339 13.61 6.89 -6.56
CA LEU A 339 12.22 6.47 -6.60
C LEU A 339 11.82 5.87 -5.25
N ILE A 340 10.84 6.44 -4.59
CA ILE A 340 10.30 5.94 -3.32
C ILE A 340 8.90 5.38 -3.57
N LEU A 341 8.70 4.11 -3.21
CA LEU A 341 7.43 3.40 -3.31
C LEU A 341 7.03 2.94 -1.90
N ASP A 342 6.12 3.70 -1.28
CA ASP A 342 5.68 3.48 0.10
C ASP A 342 4.40 2.65 0.10
N GLU A 343 4.47 1.40 0.57
CA GLU A 343 3.40 0.41 0.67
C GLU A 343 2.56 0.25 -0.62
N PRO A 344 3.19 0.14 -1.78
CA PRO A 344 2.48 0.29 -3.05
C PRO A 344 1.52 -0.86 -3.37
N THR A 345 1.74 -2.05 -2.83
CA THR A 345 0.95 -3.26 -3.13
C THR A 345 -0.15 -3.55 -2.13
N VAL A 346 -0.28 -2.76 -1.07
CA VAL A 346 -1.33 -2.95 -0.06
C VAL A 346 -2.72 -2.82 -0.69
N GLY A 347 -3.59 -3.85 -0.51
CA GLY A 347 -4.96 -3.88 -1.08
C GLY A 347 -5.02 -4.06 -2.60
N LEU A 348 -3.93 -4.47 -3.26
CA LEU A 348 -3.96 -4.96 -4.64
C LEU A 348 -4.33 -6.45 -4.64
N ASP A 349 -5.03 -6.89 -5.69
CA ASP A 349 -5.23 -8.31 -5.98
C ASP A 349 -3.93 -8.99 -6.45
N ASP A 350 -3.94 -10.32 -6.55
CA ASP A 350 -2.75 -11.09 -6.92
C ASP A 350 -2.23 -10.73 -8.32
N SER A 351 -3.11 -10.50 -9.30
CA SER A 351 -2.72 -10.17 -10.68
C SER A 351 -2.07 -8.78 -10.76
N SER A 352 -2.69 -7.77 -10.14
CA SER A 352 -2.16 -6.41 -10.07
C SER A 352 -0.84 -6.36 -9.29
N THR A 353 -0.72 -7.15 -8.22
CA THR A 353 0.52 -7.26 -7.44
C THR A 353 1.65 -7.86 -8.26
N ASN A 354 1.38 -8.98 -8.97
CA ASN A 354 2.40 -9.63 -9.80
C ASN A 354 2.87 -8.71 -10.93
N PHE A 355 1.95 -7.99 -11.59
CA PHE A 355 2.30 -7.01 -12.61
C PHE A 355 3.12 -5.85 -12.01
N PHE A 356 2.73 -5.33 -10.86
CA PHE A 356 3.43 -4.27 -10.15
C PHE A 356 4.88 -4.67 -9.82
N VAL A 357 5.06 -5.86 -9.24
CA VAL A 357 6.39 -6.39 -8.88
C VAL A 357 7.25 -6.56 -10.14
N ALA A 358 6.69 -7.11 -11.22
CA ALA A 358 7.39 -7.26 -12.49
C ALA A 358 7.80 -5.89 -13.07
N LEU A 359 6.92 -4.87 -13.00
CA LEU A 359 7.20 -3.50 -13.43
C LEU A 359 8.37 -2.88 -12.63
N VAL A 360 8.36 -3.01 -11.30
CA VAL A 360 9.43 -2.46 -10.44
C VAL A 360 10.76 -3.15 -10.71
N ASN A 361 10.77 -4.49 -10.84
CA ASN A 361 11.98 -5.25 -11.19
C ASN A 361 12.52 -4.87 -12.58
N ALA A 362 11.65 -4.70 -13.59
CA ALA A 362 12.06 -4.25 -14.93
C ALA A 362 12.62 -2.82 -14.88
N TYR A 363 11.98 -1.92 -14.11
CA TYR A 363 12.44 -0.55 -13.93
C TYR A 363 13.83 -0.50 -13.24
N SER A 364 14.04 -1.31 -12.20
CA SER A 364 15.34 -1.43 -11.51
C SER A 364 16.47 -1.82 -12.46
N LYS A 365 16.20 -2.77 -13.37
CA LYS A 365 17.20 -3.27 -14.33
C LYS A 365 17.47 -2.32 -15.50
N GLN A 366 16.52 -1.47 -15.87
CA GLN A 366 16.56 -0.65 -17.09
C GLN A 366 16.71 0.85 -16.83
N SER A 367 16.58 1.31 -15.59
CA SER A 367 16.82 2.71 -15.19
C SER A 367 18.10 2.84 -14.37
N LYS A 368 18.55 4.09 -14.20
CA LYS A 368 19.66 4.42 -13.29
C LYS A 368 19.17 4.99 -11.96
N SER A 369 17.87 5.01 -11.73
CA SER A 369 17.27 5.45 -10.46
C SER A 369 17.67 4.51 -9.34
N ALA A 370 17.95 5.05 -8.15
CA ALA A 370 17.86 4.24 -6.96
C ALA A 370 16.39 4.02 -6.63
N ILE A 371 16.04 2.83 -6.12
CA ILE A 371 14.68 2.48 -5.70
C ILE A 371 14.69 2.23 -4.20
N LEU A 372 13.75 2.85 -3.51
CA LEU A 372 13.44 2.58 -2.11
C LEU A 372 12.00 2.06 -2.01
N TYR A 373 11.87 0.76 -1.85
CA TYR A 373 10.59 0.08 -1.69
C TYR A 373 10.31 -0.14 -0.20
N VAL A 374 9.24 0.43 0.29
CA VAL A 374 8.89 0.39 1.71
C VAL A 374 7.69 -0.50 1.94
N ASN A 375 7.80 -1.45 2.86
CA ASN A 375 6.70 -2.34 3.22
C ASN A 375 6.86 -2.83 4.67
N HIS A 376 5.83 -3.44 5.22
CA HIS A 376 5.89 -4.09 6.55
C HIS A 376 6.55 -5.47 6.51
N ARG A 377 6.57 -6.11 5.33
CA ARG A 377 7.06 -7.47 5.09
C ARG A 377 7.70 -7.57 3.70
N PRO A 378 8.59 -8.54 3.48
CA PRO A 378 9.09 -8.83 2.14
C PRO A 378 7.93 -9.09 1.16
N GLU A 379 8.02 -8.52 -0.04
CA GLU A 379 7.04 -8.75 -1.11
C GLU A 379 7.53 -9.90 -2.00
N PRO A 380 6.74 -10.97 -2.19
CA PRO A 380 7.14 -12.09 -3.03
C PRO A 380 7.43 -11.68 -4.47
N GLY A 381 8.53 -12.19 -5.02
CA GLY A 381 8.96 -11.90 -6.40
C GLY A 381 9.66 -10.57 -6.61
N LEU A 382 9.72 -9.70 -5.61
CA LEU A 382 10.53 -8.49 -5.65
C LEU A 382 12.02 -8.86 -5.51
N GLU A 383 12.88 -8.20 -6.28
CA GLU A 383 14.33 -8.49 -6.37
C GLU A 383 15.18 -7.31 -5.85
N PRO A 384 15.04 -6.90 -4.58
CA PRO A 384 15.90 -5.86 -4.01
C PRO A 384 17.34 -6.38 -3.88
N GLN A 385 18.31 -5.49 -4.06
CA GLN A 385 19.73 -5.81 -3.87
C GLN A 385 20.11 -5.77 -2.39
N PHE A 386 19.44 -4.91 -1.62
CA PHE A 386 19.72 -4.67 -0.21
C PHE A 386 18.41 -4.54 0.58
N THR A 387 18.47 -4.92 1.84
CA THR A 387 17.37 -4.70 2.79
C THR A 387 17.87 -3.84 3.94
N TYR A 388 17.07 -2.85 4.35
CA TYR A 388 17.26 -2.09 5.56
C TYR A 388 16.10 -2.35 6.50
N GLU A 389 16.38 -3.01 7.62
CA GLU A 389 15.35 -3.37 8.60
C GLU A 389 15.39 -2.42 9.80
N LEU A 390 14.24 -1.79 10.12
CA LEU A 390 14.07 -1.00 11.33
C LEU A 390 13.55 -1.87 12.47
N LEU A 391 14.41 -2.08 13.47
CA LEU A 391 14.12 -2.88 14.66
C LEU A 391 13.78 -1.96 15.84
N PRO A 392 12.55 -2.05 16.39
CA PRO A 392 12.16 -1.26 17.55
C PRO A 392 12.96 -1.62 18.81
N SER A 393 13.32 -0.57 19.59
CA SER A 393 13.88 -0.74 20.93
C SER A 393 13.30 0.30 21.89
N ASN A 394 13.53 0.13 23.20
CA ASN A 394 13.13 1.08 24.22
C ASN A 394 13.84 2.44 24.07
N GLN A 395 14.97 2.46 23.37
CA GLN A 395 15.75 3.67 23.11
C GLN A 395 15.53 4.26 21.70
N GLY A 396 14.43 3.89 21.01
CA GLY A 396 14.15 4.22 19.62
C GLY A 396 14.62 3.12 18.68
N SER A 397 14.05 3.09 17.47
CA SER A 397 14.39 2.08 16.46
C SER A 397 15.79 2.31 15.90
N TYR A 398 16.51 1.22 15.64
CA TYR A 398 17.79 1.22 14.96
C TYR A 398 17.69 0.44 13.66
N GLY A 399 18.61 0.69 12.73
CA GLY A 399 18.62 0.04 11.41
C GLY A 399 19.64 -1.07 11.32
N VAL A 400 19.31 -2.12 10.56
CA VAL A 400 20.21 -3.21 10.22
C VAL A 400 20.18 -3.42 8.71
N GLU A 401 21.36 -3.44 8.09
CA GLU A 401 21.52 -3.73 6.65
C GLU A 401 21.75 -5.22 6.42
N SER A 402 21.16 -5.76 5.35
CA SER A 402 21.36 -7.12 4.89
C SER A 402 21.27 -7.24 3.36
#